data_89a4ae2e6159922a60e8ed11d3721a9e
#
_entry.id   89a4ae2e6159922a60e8ed11d3721a9e
#
_cell.length_a   1.000
_cell.length_b   1.000
_cell.length_c   1.000
_cell.angle_alpha   90.00
_cell.angle_beta   90.00
_cell.angle_gamma   90.00
#
_symmetry.space_group_name_H-M   'P 1'
#
loop_
_entity.id
_entity.type
_entity.pdbx_description
1 polymer ?
#
loop_
_entity_poly.entity_id
_entity_poly.type
_entity_poly.pdbx_seq_one_letter_code
_entity_poly.pdbx_strand_id
1 'polypeptide(L)'
;LSAVTGYDQYAIQSGTSMATPNLAGVVLLVRQYLQEKYPDITASQLWSMTQQLIMSTATIAYNEEGNPYSPRKQGAGLANLDGALATQGYLTVDGSDYAKLSLYDDPERTGKYELDFNVVNIGTTTLNYTLNTKVMTEQCTYVRDYKVWTILEKAYMFTDSKIEVSVTNGTYNDSTNTVSVPAGQTAKLKVTITLAENEIKYLEDNFENGMYVEGFVELLAGEGGVDLSIPYLAFYGSWLDQKMFWEDYYEVEESANDASVLDEDKVQALIYPTTPLAALEPFLDEEGEWNAYLLPFGMYPYTLPDDEKAINPDTEKAALTYDEDGLFALYQVYMNMVRGGKKVDFTITNKMTGEVIHEESFENVRKAGLGSPTLLYNG
;
A
#
# COMPACT_ATOMS: atom_id res chain seq x y z
N LEU A 1 25.22 -6.23 -9.38
CA LEU A 1 26.12 -5.34 -10.13
C LEU A 1 25.34 -4.70 -11.27
N SER A 2 25.46 -3.39 -11.43
CA SER A 2 24.88 -2.63 -12.53
C SER A 2 25.96 -1.99 -13.37
N ALA A 3 25.76 -1.92 -14.70
CA ALA A 3 26.60 -1.12 -15.57
C ALA A 3 26.41 0.37 -15.24
N VAL A 4 27.47 1.13 -15.23
CA VAL A 4 27.47 2.57 -15.02
C VAL A 4 28.07 3.28 -16.23
N THR A 5 27.97 4.61 -16.26
CA THR A 5 28.59 5.41 -17.32
C THR A 5 30.11 5.25 -17.30
N GLY A 6 30.65 4.71 -18.37
CA GLY A 6 32.07 4.41 -18.56
C GLY A 6 32.28 3.07 -19.25
N TYR A 7 33.39 2.91 -19.95
CA TYR A 7 33.71 1.67 -20.63
C TYR A 7 34.12 0.60 -19.60
N ASP A 8 33.46 -0.57 -19.63
CA ASP A 8 33.70 -1.69 -18.72
C ASP A 8 33.61 -1.37 -17.21
N GLN A 9 32.74 -0.42 -16.83
CA GLN A 9 32.56 -0.05 -15.44
C GLN A 9 31.27 -0.65 -14.86
N TYR A 10 31.38 -1.16 -13.62
CA TYR A 10 30.27 -1.75 -12.86
C TYR A 10 30.29 -1.19 -11.44
N ALA A 11 29.09 -0.96 -10.89
CA ALA A 11 28.92 -0.56 -9.50
C ALA A 11 27.84 -1.40 -8.81
N ILE A 12 27.90 -1.45 -7.49
CA ILE A 12 26.82 -2.02 -6.67
C ILE A 12 25.77 -0.92 -6.50
N GLN A 13 24.55 -1.19 -6.98
CA GLN A 13 23.42 -0.30 -6.84
C GLN A 13 22.20 -1.08 -6.35
N SER A 14 21.32 -0.42 -5.61
CA SER A 14 20.07 -0.98 -5.08
C SER A 14 18.89 -0.13 -5.54
N GLY A 15 17.75 -0.78 -5.77
CA GLY A 15 16.51 -0.13 -6.16
C GLY A 15 15.66 -0.99 -7.07
N THR A 16 14.42 -0.59 -7.25
CA THR A 16 13.46 -1.25 -8.16
C THR A 16 13.95 -1.26 -9.60
N SER A 17 14.72 -0.23 -10.02
CA SER A 17 15.36 -0.15 -11.33
C SER A 17 16.41 -1.26 -11.56
N MET A 18 17.01 -1.80 -10.50
CA MET A 18 17.95 -2.92 -10.55
C MET A 18 17.24 -4.26 -10.44
N ALA A 19 16.15 -4.32 -9.67
CA ALA A 19 15.32 -5.52 -9.55
C ALA A 19 14.57 -5.84 -10.84
N THR A 20 14.03 -4.84 -11.52
CA THR A 20 13.21 -5.00 -12.74
C THR A 20 13.91 -5.78 -13.85
N PRO A 21 15.13 -5.47 -14.30
CA PRO A 21 15.79 -6.23 -15.35
C PRO A 21 16.15 -7.66 -14.92
N ASN A 22 16.46 -7.89 -13.64
CA ASN A 22 16.65 -9.23 -13.12
C ASN A 22 15.37 -10.06 -13.22
N LEU A 23 14.25 -9.51 -12.77
CA LEU A 23 12.96 -10.18 -12.88
C LEU A 23 12.54 -10.38 -14.35
N ALA A 24 12.80 -9.41 -15.23
CA ALA A 24 12.55 -9.56 -16.66
C ALA A 24 13.32 -10.74 -17.27
N GLY A 25 14.57 -10.97 -16.85
CA GLY A 25 15.34 -12.14 -17.24
C GLY A 25 14.70 -13.45 -16.78
N VAL A 26 14.25 -13.52 -15.54
CA VAL A 26 13.50 -14.69 -15.01
C VAL A 26 12.23 -14.92 -15.81
N VAL A 27 11.44 -13.88 -16.06
CA VAL A 27 10.20 -13.95 -16.85
C VAL A 27 10.47 -14.50 -18.26
N LEU A 28 11.52 -14.03 -18.94
CA LEU A 28 11.87 -14.51 -20.27
C LEU A 28 12.21 -16.01 -20.28
N LEU A 29 13.02 -16.47 -19.32
CA LEU A 29 13.40 -17.89 -19.24
C LEU A 29 12.21 -18.78 -18.88
N VAL A 30 11.35 -18.37 -17.96
CA VAL A 30 10.12 -19.13 -17.65
C VAL A 30 9.17 -19.17 -18.87
N ARG A 31 9.02 -18.06 -19.60
CA ARG A 31 8.22 -18.04 -20.84
C ARG A 31 8.78 -18.95 -21.92
N GLN A 32 10.09 -18.94 -22.14
CA GLN A 32 10.75 -19.86 -23.06
C GLN A 32 10.47 -21.31 -22.67
N TYR A 33 10.70 -21.68 -21.41
CA TYR A 33 10.39 -23.01 -20.89
C TYR A 33 8.95 -23.44 -21.12
N LEU A 34 7.98 -22.55 -20.84
CA LEU A 34 6.57 -22.84 -21.04
C LEU A 34 6.20 -23.05 -22.51
N GLN A 35 6.78 -22.25 -23.42
CA GLN A 35 6.54 -22.40 -24.86
C GLN A 35 7.14 -23.69 -25.41
N GLU A 36 8.30 -24.12 -24.91
CA GLU A 36 8.92 -25.38 -25.28
C GLU A 36 8.12 -26.59 -24.74
N LYS A 37 7.64 -26.47 -23.49
CA LYS A 37 6.87 -27.55 -22.83
C LYS A 37 5.44 -27.67 -23.33
N TYR A 38 4.82 -26.56 -23.72
CA TYR A 38 3.44 -26.44 -24.20
C TYR A 38 3.39 -25.66 -25.52
N PRO A 39 3.70 -26.32 -26.68
CA PRO A 39 3.80 -25.62 -27.96
C PRO A 39 2.53 -24.89 -28.41
N ASP A 40 1.36 -25.38 -27.96
CA ASP A 40 0.04 -24.82 -28.30
C ASP A 40 -0.47 -23.80 -27.26
N ILE A 41 0.37 -23.38 -26.29
CA ILE A 41 -0.03 -22.44 -25.25
C ILE A 41 -0.41 -21.08 -25.86
N THR A 42 -1.60 -20.58 -25.54
CA THR A 42 -2.02 -19.26 -25.98
C THR A 42 -1.26 -18.14 -25.28
N ALA A 43 -1.23 -16.94 -25.87
CA ALA A 43 -0.55 -15.78 -25.27
C ALA A 43 -1.11 -15.44 -23.88
N SER A 44 -2.42 -15.56 -23.67
CA SER A 44 -3.07 -15.33 -22.37
C SER A 44 -2.67 -16.38 -21.34
N GLN A 45 -2.73 -17.66 -21.70
CA GLN A 45 -2.29 -18.75 -20.81
C GLN A 45 -0.80 -18.64 -20.45
N LEU A 46 0.05 -18.30 -21.44
CA LEU A 46 1.47 -18.08 -21.22
C LEU A 46 1.72 -16.96 -20.25
N TRP A 47 0.96 -15.87 -20.37
CA TRP A 47 1.02 -14.74 -19.44
C TRP A 47 0.64 -15.16 -18.02
N SER A 48 -0.56 -15.68 -17.83
CA SER A 48 -1.07 -16.06 -16.52
C SER A 48 -0.19 -17.13 -15.85
N MET A 49 0.17 -18.18 -16.57
CA MET A 49 1.00 -19.26 -16.02
C MET A 49 2.41 -18.79 -15.66
N THR A 50 2.98 -17.86 -16.43
CA THR A 50 4.29 -17.25 -16.09
C THR A 50 4.21 -16.53 -14.74
N GLN A 51 3.19 -15.69 -14.53
CA GLN A 51 3.02 -14.95 -13.28
C GLN A 51 2.79 -15.91 -12.10
N GLN A 52 1.89 -16.86 -12.28
CA GLN A 52 1.51 -17.83 -11.25
C GLN A 52 2.69 -18.71 -10.83
N LEU A 53 3.50 -19.20 -11.76
CA LEU A 53 4.70 -19.99 -11.45
C LEU A 53 5.71 -19.17 -10.66
N ILE A 54 6.07 -17.99 -11.16
CA ILE A 54 7.08 -17.13 -10.51
C ILE A 54 6.62 -16.73 -9.11
N MET A 55 5.35 -16.36 -8.94
CA MET A 55 4.83 -15.94 -7.64
C MET A 55 4.70 -17.12 -6.68
N SER A 56 4.22 -18.29 -7.15
CA SER A 56 4.02 -19.46 -6.29
C SER A 56 5.33 -20.04 -5.75
N THR A 57 6.42 -19.93 -6.50
CA THR A 57 7.73 -20.49 -6.14
C THR A 57 8.71 -19.45 -5.60
N ALA A 58 8.24 -18.20 -5.40
CA ALA A 58 9.07 -17.14 -4.84
C ALA A 58 9.54 -17.50 -3.43
N THR A 59 10.77 -17.15 -3.11
CA THR A 59 11.34 -17.38 -1.79
C THR A 59 10.99 -16.23 -0.86
N ILE A 60 10.27 -16.52 0.21
CA ILE A 60 9.91 -15.53 1.22
C ILE A 60 11.19 -15.01 1.89
N ALA A 61 11.35 -13.69 1.95
CA ALA A 61 12.44 -13.03 2.64
C ALA A 61 12.08 -12.81 4.12
N TYR A 62 13.06 -13.03 4.99
CA TYR A 62 12.92 -12.92 6.44
C TYR A 62 13.89 -11.85 6.98
N ASN A 63 13.48 -11.19 8.06
CA ASN A 63 14.32 -10.28 8.80
C ASN A 63 15.29 -11.05 9.74
N GLU A 64 16.15 -10.32 10.45
CA GLU A 64 17.14 -10.92 11.38
C GLU A 64 16.51 -11.68 12.56
N GLU A 65 15.24 -11.39 12.90
CA GLU A 65 14.49 -12.08 13.96
C GLU A 65 13.85 -13.38 13.46
N GLY A 66 13.94 -13.68 12.15
CA GLY A 66 13.32 -14.85 11.54
C GLY A 66 11.83 -14.67 11.21
N ASN A 67 11.31 -13.45 11.26
CA ASN A 67 9.96 -13.13 10.83
C ASN A 67 9.96 -12.72 9.35
N PRO A 68 8.94 -13.09 8.56
CA PRO A 68 8.85 -12.64 7.19
C PRO A 68 8.66 -11.13 7.12
N TYR A 69 9.24 -10.49 6.10
CA TYR A 69 8.83 -9.13 5.77
C TYR A 69 7.37 -9.11 5.29
N SER A 70 6.70 -7.99 5.49
CA SER A 70 5.33 -7.79 5.02
C SER A 70 5.17 -8.08 3.52
N PRO A 71 4.07 -8.75 3.08
CA PRO A 71 3.71 -8.84 1.66
C PRO A 71 3.61 -7.49 0.97
N ARG A 72 3.29 -6.41 1.68
CA ARG A 72 3.28 -5.04 1.16
C ARG A 72 4.68 -4.55 0.78
N LYS A 73 5.73 -5.12 1.40
CA LYS A 73 7.14 -4.81 1.12
C LYS A 73 7.75 -5.75 0.07
N GLN A 74 7.54 -7.06 0.23
CA GLN A 74 8.20 -8.06 -0.60
C GLN A 74 7.33 -8.71 -1.68
N GLY A 75 6.01 -8.44 -1.70
CA GLY A 75 5.08 -9.16 -2.57
C GLY A 75 5.04 -10.66 -2.23
N ALA A 76 5.23 -11.51 -3.24
CA ALA A 76 5.33 -12.96 -3.04
C ALA A 76 6.71 -13.41 -2.53
N GLY A 77 7.74 -12.55 -2.62
CA GLY A 77 9.11 -12.85 -2.22
C GLY A 77 10.13 -12.64 -3.34
N LEU A 78 11.32 -13.21 -3.18
CA LEU A 78 12.37 -13.18 -4.19
C LEU A 78 12.08 -14.19 -5.29
N ALA A 79 12.18 -13.77 -6.56
CA ALA A 79 11.98 -14.65 -7.70
C ALA A 79 12.99 -15.80 -7.69
N ASN A 80 12.50 -17.03 -7.77
CA ASN A 80 13.28 -18.26 -7.77
C ASN A 80 13.12 -18.97 -9.11
N LEU A 81 14.10 -18.78 -10.01
CA LEU A 81 14.08 -19.37 -11.34
C LEU A 81 14.11 -20.89 -11.29
N ASP A 82 15.01 -21.46 -10.47
CA ASP A 82 15.15 -22.89 -10.35
C ASP A 82 13.86 -23.55 -9.86
N GLY A 83 13.23 -22.95 -8.85
CA GLY A 83 11.92 -23.38 -8.35
C GLY A 83 10.85 -23.30 -9.43
N ALA A 84 10.78 -22.19 -10.17
CA ALA A 84 9.76 -22.00 -11.23
C ALA A 84 9.90 -23.00 -12.39
N LEU A 85 11.12 -23.45 -12.71
CA LEU A 85 11.37 -24.43 -13.76
C LEU A 85 11.23 -25.89 -13.27
N ALA A 86 11.54 -26.17 -12.01
CA ALA A 86 11.54 -27.52 -11.45
C ALA A 86 10.17 -27.95 -10.89
N THR A 87 9.34 -26.99 -10.50
CA THR A 87 8.07 -27.31 -9.84
C THR A 87 7.13 -28.18 -10.69
N GLN A 88 6.44 -29.08 -10.01
CA GLN A 88 5.34 -29.87 -10.57
C GLN A 88 3.97 -29.33 -10.16
N GLY A 89 3.93 -28.27 -9.35
CA GLY A 89 2.71 -27.63 -8.91
C GLY A 89 2.85 -26.11 -8.87
N TYR A 90 1.74 -25.41 -8.97
CA TYR A 90 1.67 -23.96 -8.78
C TYR A 90 0.30 -23.54 -8.26
N LEU A 91 0.23 -22.30 -7.76
CA LEU A 91 -0.98 -21.75 -7.13
C LEU A 91 -1.69 -20.80 -8.09
N THR A 92 -3.03 -20.85 -8.03
CA THR A 92 -3.89 -19.94 -8.80
C THR A 92 -5.01 -19.40 -7.93
N VAL A 93 -5.55 -18.27 -8.32
CA VAL A 93 -6.75 -17.66 -7.71
C VAL A 93 -7.79 -17.50 -8.81
N ASP A 94 -9.02 -17.95 -8.57
CA ASP A 94 -10.09 -17.87 -9.56
C ASP A 94 -10.33 -16.40 -9.97
N GLY A 95 -10.30 -16.13 -11.27
CA GLY A 95 -10.48 -14.77 -11.82
C GLY A 95 -9.25 -13.88 -11.74
N SER A 96 -8.08 -14.39 -11.38
CA SER A 96 -6.82 -13.63 -11.29
C SER A 96 -5.70 -14.28 -12.09
N ASP A 97 -4.88 -13.46 -12.73
CA ASP A 97 -3.62 -13.91 -13.37
C ASP A 97 -2.48 -14.08 -12.34
N TYR A 98 -2.70 -13.66 -11.09
CA TYR A 98 -1.68 -13.61 -10.05
C TYR A 98 -1.98 -14.56 -8.89
N ALA A 99 -0.96 -15.23 -8.40
CA ALA A 99 -1.03 -16.05 -7.19
C ALA A 99 -0.89 -15.16 -5.94
N LYS A 100 -1.92 -14.37 -5.66
CA LYS A 100 -2.05 -13.53 -4.46
C LYS A 100 -3.51 -13.36 -4.07
N LEU A 101 -3.77 -13.17 -2.77
CA LEU A 101 -5.11 -12.99 -2.24
C LEU A 101 -5.29 -11.58 -1.70
N SER A 102 -6.27 -10.85 -2.23
CA SER A 102 -6.70 -9.54 -1.75
C SER A 102 -8.08 -9.69 -1.11
N LEU A 103 -8.14 -9.62 0.22
CA LEU A 103 -9.35 -9.92 0.99
C LEU A 103 -10.14 -8.64 1.34
N TYR A 104 -9.60 -7.49 0.91
CA TYR A 104 -10.18 -6.16 1.19
C TYR A 104 -10.30 -5.86 2.69
N ASP A 105 -11.27 -5.02 3.06
CA ASP A 105 -11.51 -4.58 4.43
C ASP A 105 -12.52 -5.46 5.17
N ASP A 106 -12.37 -5.49 6.49
CA ASP A 106 -13.25 -6.14 7.48
C ASP A 106 -13.90 -5.04 8.35
N PRO A 107 -14.92 -4.33 7.83
CA PRO A 107 -15.49 -3.16 8.48
C PRO A 107 -16.17 -3.49 9.82
N GLU A 108 -16.62 -4.71 10.00
CA GLU A 108 -17.23 -5.18 11.24
C GLU A 108 -16.19 -5.68 12.26
N ARG A 109 -14.89 -5.65 11.89
CA ARG A 109 -13.78 -6.10 12.74
C ARG A 109 -13.97 -7.50 13.29
N THR A 110 -14.39 -8.41 12.41
CA THR A 110 -14.67 -9.80 12.76
C THR A 110 -13.41 -10.60 13.08
N GLY A 111 -12.27 -10.18 12.54
CA GLY A 111 -11.01 -10.92 12.63
C GLY A 111 -11.06 -12.29 11.97
N LYS A 112 -11.99 -12.48 11.01
CA LYS A 112 -12.15 -13.74 10.29
C LYS A 112 -11.90 -13.55 8.80
N TYR A 113 -10.98 -14.34 8.25
CA TYR A 113 -10.53 -14.21 6.87
C TYR A 113 -10.60 -15.56 6.16
N GLU A 114 -11.18 -15.59 4.97
CA GLU A 114 -11.30 -16.77 4.13
C GLU A 114 -10.39 -16.64 2.90
N LEU A 115 -9.46 -17.56 2.76
CA LEU A 115 -8.44 -17.60 1.73
C LEU A 115 -8.77 -18.73 0.75
N ASP A 116 -9.35 -18.39 -0.39
CA ASP A 116 -9.72 -19.34 -1.43
C ASP A 116 -8.71 -19.32 -2.58
N PHE A 117 -8.04 -20.45 -2.82
CA PHE A 117 -7.06 -20.59 -3.90
C PHE A 117 -6.98 -22.04 -4.38
N ASN A 118 -6.29 -22.25 -5.49
CA ASN A 118 -6.13 -23.58 -6.06
C ASN A 118 -4.67 -24.01 -6.09
N VAL A 119 -4.46 -25.31 -5.96
CA VAL A 119 -3.16 -25.96 -6.20
C VAL A 119 -3.29 -26.79 -7.47
N VAL A 120 -2.59 -26.40 -8.51
CA VAL A 120 -2.57 -27.09 -9.80
C VAL A 120 -1.39 -28.04 -9.83
N ASN A 121 -1.65 -29.34 -9.98
CA ASN A 121 -0.62 -30.36 -10.18
C ASN A 121 -0.45 -30.65 -11.66
N ILE A 122 0.64 -30.22 -12.26
CA ILE A 122 1.01 -30.47 -13.67
C ILE A 122 1.93 -31.69 -13.83
N GLY A 123 2.21 -32.37 -12.74
CA GLY A 123 3.05 -33.57 -12.72
C GLY A 123 2.27 -34.86 -12.96
N THR A 124 3.00 -35.96 -12.98
CA THR A 124 2.49 -37.29 -13.20
C THR A 124 2.30 -38.11 -11.91
N THR A 125 2.64 -37.52 -10.78
CA THR A 125 2.53 -38.14 -9.45
C THR A 125 1.71 -37.21 -8.53
N THR A 126 1.18 -37.80 -7.44
CA THR A 126 0.53 -37.00 -6.39
C THR A 126 1.54 -36.10 -5.70
N LEU A 127 1.20 -34.83 -5.56
CA LEU A 127 1.97 -33.86 -4.76
C LEU A 127 1.44 -33.85 -3.33
N ASN A 128 2.37 -33.85 -2.38
CA ASN A 128 2.07 -33.76 -0.96
C ASN A 128 2.82 -32.57 -0.37
N TYR A 129 2.10 -31.71 0.34
CA TYR A 129 2.64 -30.51 0.96
C TYR A 129 2.24 -30.44 2.42
N THR A 130 3.13 -30.04 3.28
CA THR A 130 2.77 -29.60 4.64
C THR A 130 2.32 -28.15 4.57
N LEU A 131 1.08 -27.89 4.95
CA LEU A 131 0.52 -26.54 4.96
C LEU A 131 0.94 -25.82 6.23
N ASN A 132 1.44 -24.61 6.08
CA ASN A 132 1.76 -23.69 7.16
C ASN A 132 1.18 -22.31 6.86
N THR A 133 0.50 -21.70 7.82
CA THR A 133 -0.09 -20.37 7.65
C THR A 133 0.59 -19.39 8.58
N LYS A 134 1.18 -18.35 8.01
CA LYS A 134 1.77 -17.24 8.76
C LYS A 134 0.76 -16.10 8.78
N VAL A 135 0.41 -15.68 9.99
CA VAL A 135 -0.51 -14.56 10.24
C VAL A 135 0.26 -13.48 10.96
N MET A 136 0.19 -12.25 10.47
CA MET A 136 0.96 -11.15 11.04
C MET A 136 0.28 -9.79 10.79
N THR A 137 0.74 -8.81 11.54
CA THR A 137 0.40 -7.40 11.39
C THR A 137 1.64 -6.54 11.60
N GLU A 138 1.49 -5.23 11.60
CA GLU A 138 2.56 -4.29 11.87
C GLU A 138 2.97 -4.33 13.34
N GLN A 139 4.27 -4.30 13.63
CA GLN A 139 4.77 -4.18 15.00
C GLN A 139 4.71 -2.73 15.45
N CYS A 140 4.08 -2.51 16.61
CA CYS A 140 4.08 -1.24 17.31
C CYS A 140 5.02 -1.29 18.52
N THR A 141 5.86 -0.27 18.69
CA THR A 141 6.74 -0.10 19.84
C THR A 141 6.58 1.28 20.45
N TYR A 142 6.99 1.44 21.70
CA TYR A 142 6.99 2.75 22.38
C TYR A 142 8.42 3.23 22.54
N VAL A 143 8.69 4.47 22.13
CA VAL A 143 9.96 5.15 22.34
C VAL A 143 9.68 6.43 23.09
N ARG A 144 10.11 6.52 24.36
CA ARG A 144 9.90 7.69 25.23
C ARG A 144 8.44 8.15 25.28
N ASP A 145 7.51 7.26 25.58
CA ASP A 145 6.07 7.52 25.64
C ASP A 145 5.39 7.78 24.27
N TYR A 146 6.14 7.85 23.19
CA TYR A 146 5.59 7.92 21.84
C TYR A 146 5.43 6.53 21.21
N LYS A 147 4.30 6.31 20.58
CA LYS A 147 4.03 5.10 19.79
C LYS A 147 4.75 5.21 18.44
N VAL A 148 5.60 4.24 18.14
CA VAL A 148 6.35 4.16 16.88
C VAL A 148 6.04 2.86 16.18
N TRP A 149 5.65 2.94 14.93
CA TRP A 149 5.44 1.78 14.08
C TRP A 149 6.70 1.46 13.28
N THR A 150 7.00 0.18 13.18
CA THR A 150 8.20 -0.30 12.47
C THR A 150 7.99 -0.43 10.96
N ILE A 151 6.95 0.07 10.43
CA ILE A 151 6.43 0.13 9.06
C ILE A 151 7.14 -0.83 8.09
N LEU A 152 6.55 -2.00 7.86
CA LEU A 152 6.99 -3.05 6.94
C LEU A 152 8.34 -3.73 7.26
N GLU A 153 9.09 -3.23 8.25
CA GLU A 153 10.40 -3.77 8.62
C GLU A 153 10.30 -4.89 9.65
N LYS A 154 9.31 -4.79 10.54
CA LYS A 154 9.07 -5.79 11.57
C LYS A 154 7.60 -6.18 11.59
N ALA A 155 7.38 -7.49 11.50
CA ALA A 155 6.07 -8.07 11.66
C ALA A 155 5.83 -8.44 13.13
N TYR A 156 4.65 -8.13 13.64
CA TYR A 156 4.11 -8.73 14.85
C TYR A 156 3.38 -10.00 14.44
N MET A 157 3.93 -11.15 14.84
CA MET A 157 3.37 -12.45 14.47
C MET A 157 2.17 -12.80 15.34
N PHE A 158 1.09 -13.21 14.71
CA PHE A 158 -0.08 -13.80 15.36
C PHE A 158 0.09 -15.32 15.38
N THR A 159 0.21 -15.90 16.56
CA THR A 159 0.50 -17.32 16.78
C THR A 159 -0.65 -18.12 17.38
N ASP A 160 -1.67 -17.43 17.85
CA ASP A 160 -2.81 -18.00 18.55
C ASP A 160 -4.06 -18.10 17.65
N SER A 161 -3.98 -17.57 16.43
CA SER A 161 -5.06 -17.63 15.44
C SER A 161 -5.47 -19.08 15.14
N LYS A 162 -6.76 -19.31 15.11
CA LYS A 162 -7.31 -20.61 14.69
C LYS A 162 -7.26 -20.72 13.16
N ILE A 163 -6.66 -21.80 12.66
CA ILE A 163 -6.60 -22.12 11.25
C ILE A 163 -7.46 -23.33 10.96
N GLU A 164 -8.39 -23.20 10.01
CA GLU A 164 -9.24 -24.29 9.54
C GLU A 164 -9.01 -24.46 8.05
N VAL A 165 -8.83 -25.71 7.58
CA VAL A 165 -8.53 -26.01 6.19
C VAL A 165 -9.57 -26.95 5.61
N SER A 166 -10.07 -26.63 4.43
CA SER A 166 -10.89 -27.56 3.63
C SER A 166 -10.32 -27.70 2.21
N VAL A 167 -10.38 -28.90 1.67
CA VAL A 167 -9.84 -29.22 0.35
C VAL A 167 -10.86 -29.96 -0.48
N THR A 168 -11.03 -29.55 -1.75
CA THR A 168 -11.87 -30.21 -2.72
C THR A 168 -11.02 -30.66 -3.92
N ASN A 169 -11.29 -31.80 -4.51
CA ASN A 169 -10.49 -32.45 -5.56
C ASN A 169 -9.05 -32.77 -5.14
N GLY A 170 -8.86 -32.99 -3.86
CA GLY A 170 -7.64 -33.39 -3.16
C GLY A 170 -8.01 -33.87 -1.78
N THR A 171 -7.04 -34.06 -0.90
CA THR A 171 -7.28 -34.43 0.49
C THR A 171 -6.46 -33.57 1.45
N TYR A 172 -6.98 -33.40 2.66
CA TYR A 172 -6.28 -32.75 3.76
C TYR A 172 -6.26 -33.70 4.97
N ASN A 173 -5.10 -33.89 5.54
CA ASN A 173 -4.91 -34.64 6.77
C ASN A 173 -4.58 -33.65 7.90
N ASP A 174 -5.55 -33.39 8.75
CA ASP A 174 -5.46 -32.45 9.87
C ASP A 174 -4.37 -32.82 10.88
N SER A 175 -4.14 -34.13 11.11
CA SER A 175 -3.13 -34.58 12.07
C SER A 175 -1.69 -34.30 11.65
N THR A 176 -1.44 -34.14 10.36
CA THR A 176 -0.10 -33.89 9.77
C THR A 176 -0.04 -32.58 9.00
N ASN A 177 -1.13 -31.81 8.96
CA ASN A 177 -1.30 -30.62 8.11
C ASN A 177 -0.96 -30.89 6.64
N THR A 178 -1.21 -32.09 6.13
CA THR A 178 -0.79 -32.49 4.79
C THR A 178 -1.91 -32.31 3.77
N VAL A 179 -1.65 -31.52 2.75
CA VAL A 179 -2.46 -31.37 1.55
C VAL A 179 -1.92 -32.34 0.49
N SER A 180 -2.79 -33.17 -0.09
CA SER A 180 -2.42 -34.08 -1.20
C SER A 180 -3.23 -33.74 -2.44
N VAL A 181 -2.54 -33.54 -3.57
CA VAL A 181 -3.13 -33.17 -4.85
C VAL A 181 -2.81 -34.27 -5.87
N PRO A 182 -3.78 -35.01 -6.39
CA PRO A 182 -3.53 -36.08 -7.36
C PRO A 182 -2.90 -35.57 -8.65
N ALA A 183 -2.18 -36.43 -9.35
CA ALA A 183 -1.56 -36.15 -10.63
C ALA A 183 -2.52 -35.53 -11.65
N GLY A 184 -2.12 -34.45 -12.28
CA GLY A 184 -2.90 -33.76 -13.32
C GLY A 184 -4.21 -33.13 -12.84
N GLN A 185 -4.42 -33.01 -11.52
CA GLN A 185 -5.64 -32.43 -10.94
C GLN A 185 -5.37 -31.03 -10.37
N THR A 186 -6.47 -30.30 -10.21
CA THR A 186 -6.49 -29.03 -9.50
C THR A 186 -7.30 -29.20 -8.22
N ALA A 187 -6.64 -29.09 -7.08
CA ALA A 187 -7.31 -29.07 -5.78
C ALA A 187 -7.69 -27.63 -5.42
N LYS A 188 -8.91 -27.46 -4.90
CA LYS A 188 -9.37 -26.17 -4.34
C LYS A 188 -9.18 -26.17 -2.85
N LEU A 189 -8.47 -25.18 -2.34
CA LEU A 189 -8.21 -25.00 -0.93
C LEU A 189 -8.98 -23.78 -0.43
N LYS A 190 -9.57 -23.93 0.75
CA LYS A 190 -10.07 -22.83 1.57
C LYS A 190 -9.37 -22.89 2.91
N VAL A 191 -8.60 -21.87 3.23
CA VAL A 191 -7.99 -21.69 4.54
C VAL A 191 -8.75 -20.59 5.26
N THR A 192 -9.34 -20.88 6.41
CA THR A 192 -10.05 -19.91 7.24
C THR A 192 -9.17 -19.57 8.43
N ILE A 193 -8.85 -18.29 8.57
CA ILE A 193 -8.12 -17.71 9.70
C ILE A 193 -9.14 -17.04 10.61
N THR A 194 -9.10 -17.35 11.89
CA THR A 194 -9.87 -16.62 12.92
C THR A 194 -8.89 -16.14 13.99
N LEU A 195 -8.75 -14.83 14.11
CA LEU A 195 -7.86 -14.22 15.09
C LEU A 195 -8.31 -14.57 16.52
N ALA A 196 -7.36 -14.76 17.42
CA ALA A 196 -7.61 -14.95 18.83
C ALA A 196 -7.93 -13.61 19.53
N GLU A 197 -8.56 -13.66 20.69
CA GLU A 197 -8.95 -12.45 21.44
C GLU A 197 -7.77 -11.53 21.78
N ASN A 198 -6.61 -12.08 22.11
CA ASN A 198 -5.39 -11.32 22.39
C ASN A 198 -4.83 -10.64 21.13
N GLU A 199 -5.00 -11.24 19.97
CA GLU A 199 -4.56 -10.69 18.67
C GLU A 199 -5.48 -9.55 18.23
N ILE A 200 -6.79 -9.73 18.39
CA ILE A 200 -7.79 -8.66 18.20
C ILE A 200 -7.48 -7.49 19.14
N LYS A 201 -7.25 -7.79 20.43
CA LYS A 201 -6.89 -6.77 21.41
C LYS A 201 -5.63 -6.01 21.04
N TYR A 202 -4.60 -6.68 20.47
CA TYR A 202 -3.39 -6.00 19.98
C TYR A 202 -3.72 -5.01 18.88
N LEU A 203 -4.60 -5.37 17.93
CA LEU A 203 -5.03 -4.48 16.86
C LEU A 203 -5.79 -3.27 17.40
N GLU A 204 -6.73 -3.48 18.31
CA GLU A 204 -7.56 -2.41 18.86
C GLU A 204 -6.77 -1.45 19.76
N ASP A 205 -5.85 -1.95 20.58
CA ASP A 205 -5.02 -1.13 21.46
C ASP A 205 -4.02 -0.27 20.68
N ASN A 206 -3.60 -0.72 19.49
CA ASN A 206 -2.52 -0.09 18.77
C ASN A 206 -2.96 0.68 17.51
N PHE A 207 -4.10 0.34 16.90
CA PHE A 207 -4.48 0.86 15.59
C PHE A 207 -5.95 1.27 15.57
N GLU A 208 -6.24 2.45 16.08
CA GLU A 208 -7.59 3.01 16.15
C GLU A 208 -8.33 2.96 14.81
N ASN A 209 -7.63 3.33 13.73
CA ASN A 209 -8.17 3.39 12.37
C ASN A 209 -8.10 2.04 11.62
N GLY A 210 -7.80 0.95 12.32
CA GLY A 210 -7.56 -0.35 11.71
C GLY A 210 -6.14 -0.55 11.21
N MET A 211 -5.81 -1.79 10.87
CA MET A 211 -4.48 -2.19 10.39
C MET A 211 -4.58 -3.41 9.48
N TYR A 212 -3.56 -3.60 8.65
CA TYR A 212 -3.44 -4.78 7.82
C TYR A 212 -3.25 -6.05 8.65
N VAL A 213 -4.00 -7.09 8.30
CA VAL A 213 -3.75 -8.48 8.67
C VAL A 213 -3.30 -9.19 7.41
N GLU A 214 -2.09 -9.71 7.43
CA GLU A 214 -1.40 -10.16 6.24
C GLU A 214 -0.53 -11.37 6.53
N GLY A 215 0.02 -11.97 5.49
CA GLY A 215 0.93 -13.10 5.65
C GLY A 215 1.02 -13.98 4.42
N PHE A 216 1.37 -15.23 4.68
CA PHE A 216 1.58 -16.24 3.64
C PHE A 216 0.93 -17.56 4.02
N VAL A 217 0.34 -18.23 3.04
CA VAL A 217 0.08 -19.67 3.15
C VAL A 217 1.19 -20.38 2.39
N GLU A 218 1.96 -21.17 3.13
CA GLU A 218 3.09 -21.95 2.61
C GLU A 218 2.64 -23.41 2.42
N LEU A 219 3.03 -24.00 1.32
CA LEU A 219 2.89 -25.42 1.03
C LEU A 219 4.31 -25.98 0.89
N LEU A 220 4.82 -26.55 1.99
CA LEU A 220 6.17 -27.04 2.09
C LEU A 220 6.25 -28.45 1.52
N ALA A 221 7.04 -28.61 0.48
CA ALA A 221 7.30 -29.90 -0.16
C ALA A 221 8.26 -30.73 0.69
N GLY A 222 8.20 -32.05 0.52
CA GLY A 222 9.22 -32.95 1.06
C GLY A 222 10.55 -32.87 0.29
N GLU A 223 11.49 -33.71 0.66
CA GLU A 223 12.83 -33.75 0.07
C GLU A 223 12.77 -33.88 -1.46
N GLY A 224 13.47 -32.97 -2.15
CA GLY A 224 13.51 -32.90 -3.60
C GLY A 224 12.31 -32.21 -4.27
N GLY A 225 11.32 -31.76 -3.51
CA GLY A 225 10.20 -30.97 -4.01
C GLY A 225 10.47 -29.48 -4.01
N VAL A 226 9.55 -28.71 -4.58
CA VAL A 226 9.60 -27.24 -4.59
C VAL A 226 8.48 -26.71 -3.70
N ASP A 227 8.85 -25.90 -2.72
CA ASP A 227 7.90 -25.21 -1.86
C ASP A 227 7.09 -24.18 -2.66
N LEU A 228 5.83 -24.04 -2.30
CA LEU A 228 4.93 -23.04 -2.87
C LEU A 228 4.45 -22.11 -1.78
N SER A 229 4.17 -20.86 -2.15
CA SER A 229 3.57 -19.91 -1.22
C SER A 229 2.60 -18.96 -1.93
N ILE A 230 1.60 -18.48 -1.20
CA ILE A 230 0.69 -17.45 -1.65
C ILE A 230 0.58 -16.35 -0.60
N PRO A 231 0.91 -15.09 -0.93
CA PRO A 231 0.69 -13.96 -0.04
C PRO A 231 -0.78 -13.60 0.04
N TYR A 232 -1.21 -13.14 1.20
CA TYR A 232 -2.54 -12.58 1.38
C TYR A 232 -2.49 -11.24 2.13
N LEU A 233 -3.49 -10.40 1.89
CA LEU A 233 -3.65 -9.09 2.49
C LEU A 233 -5.12 -8.84 2.79
N ALA A 234 -5.41 -8.57 4.07
CA ALA A 234 -6.69 -8.11 4.58
C ALA A 234 -6.48 -6.81 5.37
N PHE A 235 -7.56 -6.10 5.66
CA PHE A 235 -7.53 -4.93 6.51
C PHE A 235 -8.57 -5.09 7.62
N TYR A 236 -8.11 -5.11 8.87
CA TYR A 236 -8.96 -5.13 10.06
C TYR A 236 -9.49 -3.72 10.34
N GLY A 237 -10.73 -3.46 9.98
CA GLY A 237 -11.38 -2.14 10.00
C GLY A 237 -11.97 -1.79 8.64
N SER A 238 -12.42 -0.55 8.48
CA SER A 238 -12.97 -0.03 7.24
C SER A 238 -12.07 1.04 6.62
N TRP A 239 -11.79 0.91 5.33
CA TRP A 239 -11.16 1.99 4.58
C TRP A 239 -12.04 3.24 4.52
N LEU A 240 -13.35 3.12 4.75
CA LEU A 240 -14.29 4.24 4.78
C LEU A 240 -14.19 5.05 6.08
N ASP A 241 -13.71 4.43 7.18
CA ASP A 241 -13.51 5.11 8.45
C ASP A 241 -12.31 6.05 8.41
N GLN A 242 -11.40 5.85 7.47
CA GLN A 242 -10.28 6.76 7.26
C GLN A 242 -10.79 8.07 6.69
N LYS A 243 -10.47 9.19 7.34
CA LYS A 243 -10.74 10.52 6.79
C LYS A 243 -10.12 10.64 5.39
N MET A 244 -10.83 11.25 4.43
CA MET A 244 -10.26 11.56 3.11
C MET A 244 -9.24 12.68 3.19
N PHE A 245 -9.40 13.56 4.15
CA PHE A 245 -8.54 14.69 4.43
C PHE A 245 -8.02 14.58 5.85
N TRP A 246 -6.83 15.08 6.11
CA TRP A 246 -6.35 15.32 7.45
C TRP A 246 -7.22 16.37 8.14
N GLU A 247 -7.05 16.49 9.45
CA GLU A 247 -7.57 17.63 10.22
C GLU A 247 -7.12 18.92 9.57
N ASP A 248 -7.97 19.93 9.60
CA ASP A 248 -7.56 21.21 9.06
C ASP A 248 -6.52 21.88 9.98
N TYR A 249 -5.90 22.94 9.47
CA TYR A 249 -4.86 23.65 10.21
C TYR A 249 -5.33 24.08 11.61
N TYR A 250 -6.58 24.48 11.73
CA TYR A 250 -7.14 25.03 12.96
C TYR A 250 -7.40 23.94 14.00
N GLU A 251 -7.85 22.76 13.58
CA GLU A 251 -7.99 21.59 14.43
C GLU A 251 -6.62 21.13 14.95
N VAL A 252 -5.57 21.20 14.12
CA VAL A 252 -4.19 20.87 14.52
C VAL A 252 -3.62 21.92 15.47
N GLU A 253 -3.88 23.22 15.26
CA GLU A 253 -3.44 24.29 16.14
C GLU A 253 -4.12 24.21 17.52
N GLU A 254 -5.40 23.91 17.58
CA GLU A 254 -6.13 23.71 18.83
C GLU A 254 -5.56 22.51 19.61
N SER A 255 -5.24 21.42 18.92
CA SER A 255 -4.58 20.24 19.51
C SER A 255 -3.12 20.51 19.92
N ALA A 256 -2.38 21.34 19.17
CA ALA A 256 -1.00 21.68 19.45
C ALA A 256 -0.85 22.64 20.62
N ASN A 257 -1.82 23.54 20.83
CA ASN A 257 -1.81 24.46 21.99
C ASN A 257 -2.00 23.74 23.33
N ASP A 258 -2.57 22.54 23.33
CA ASP A 258 -2.67 21.68 24.52
C ASP A 258 -1.40 20.80 24.71
N ALA A 259 -0.59 20.65 23.68
CA ALA A 259 0.65 19.89 23.72
C ALA A 259 1.85 20.79 23.94
N SER A 260 2.28 20.97 25.19
CA SER A 260 3.48 21.70 25.64
C SER A 260 4.82 21.19 25.06
N VAL A 261 4.87 20.61 23.84
CA VAL A 261 6.01 19.82 23.34
C VAL A 261 6.36 20.06 21.86
N LEU A 262 5.59 20.80 21.09
CA LEU A 262 5.92 21.04 19.68
C LEU A 262 6.55 22.43 19.50
N ASP A 263 7.83 22.41 19.14
CA ASP A 263 8.61 23.53 18.64
C ASP A 263 7.90 24.14 17.40
N GLU A 264 7.77 25.45 17.32
CA GLU A 264 7.06 26.15 16.23
C GLU A 264 7.53 25.72 14.84
N ASP A 265 8.81 25.44 14.66
CA ASP A 265 9.38 24.92 13.39
C ASP A 265 8.86 23.53 13.02
N LYS A 266 8.49 22.70 14.00
CA LYS A 266 7.93 21.36 13.75
C LYS A 266 6.44 21.40 13.46
N VAL A 267 5.73 22.35 14.05
CA VAL A 267 4.31 22.58 13.75
C VAL A 267 4.19 23.04 12.29
N GLN A 268 4.99 23.99 11.83
CA GLN A 268 4.99 24.42 10.43
C GLN A 268 5.30 23.28 9.46
N ALA A 269 6.24 22.40 9.77
CA ALA A 269 6.59 21.25 8.92
C ALA A 269 5.46 20.20 8.83
N LEU A 270 4.59 20.11 9.82
CA LEU A 270 3.44 19.21 9.85
C LEU A 270 2.20 19.80 9.16
N ILE A 271 2.06 21.12 9.16
CA ILE A 271 0.88 21.83 8.66
C ILE A 271 0.78 21.77 7.12
N TYR A 272 1.88 22.04 6.42
CA TYR A 272 1.87 22.06 4.95
C TYR A 272 1.42 20.76 4.29
N PRO A 273 1.78 19.56 4.78
CA PRO A 273 1.32 18.31 4.20
C PRO A 273 -0.09 17.92 4.63
N THR A 274 -0.67 18.53 5.66
CA THR A 274 -1.94 18.09 6.26
C THR A 274 -3.14 18.92 5.86
N THR A 275 -2.92 20.15 5.37
CA THR A 275 -4.03 21.05 5.01
C THR A 275 -4.85 20.48 3.85
N PRO A 276 -6.18 20.28 4.02
CA PRO A 276 -7.04 19.71 2.98
C PRO A 276 -7.10 20.60 1.73
N LEU A 277 -7.18 21.90 1.89
CA LEU A 277 -7.17 22.88 0.80
C LEU A 277 -6.09 23.92 1.01
N ALA A 278 -5.37 24.22 -0.06
CA ALA A 278 -4.34 25.25 -0.08
C ALA A 278 -4.49 26.16 -1.30
N ALA A 279 -4.09 27.41 -1.17
CA ALA A 279 -4.01 28.38 -2.25
C ALA A 279 -2.58 28.79 -2.52
N LEU A 280 -2.27 29.08 -3.79
CA LEU A 280 -0.98 29.65 -4.17
C LEU A 280 -1.08 31.17 -4.09
N GLU A 281 -0.28 31.77 -3.23
CA GLU A 281 -0.20 33.22 -3.07
C GLU A 281 1.10 33.73 -3.71
N PRO A 282 1.03 34.46 -4.83
CA PRO A 282 2.21 35.01 -5.48
C PRO A 282 2.76 36.22 -4.73
N PHE A 283 4.07 36.35 -4.69
CA PHE A 283 4.76 37.52 -4.12
C PHE A 283 6.03 37.84 -4.92
N LEU A 284 6.48 39.08 -4.85
CA LEU A 284 7.78 39.49 -5.37
C LEU A 284 8.83 39.37 -4.23
N ASP A 285 9.92 38.66 -4.52
CA ASP A 285 11.04 38.61 -3.59
C ASP A 285 11.88 39.93 -3.61
N GLU A 286 12.92 39.99 -2.79
CA GLU A 286 13.80 41.18 -2.68
C GLU A 286 14.57 41.45 -4.00
N GLU A 287 14.69 40.49 -4.87
CA GLU A 287 15.36 40.57 -6.17
C GLU A 287 14.39 40.97 -7.29
N GLY A 288 13.09 41.07 -7.00
CA GLY A 288 12.03 41.44 -7.93
C GLY A 288 11.57 40.29 -8.81
N GLU A 289 11.90 39.03 -8.43
CA GLU A 289 11.43 37.82 -9.10
C GLU A 289 10.12 37.34 -8.50
N TRP A 290 9.23 36.83 -9.36
CA TRP A 290 7.96 36.26 -8.90
C TRP A 290 8.17 34.90 -8.26
N ASN A 291 7.77 34.80 -7.00
CA ASN A 291 7.71 33.58 -6.21
C ASN A 291 6.28 33.36 -5.69
N ALA A 292 6.02 32.21 -5.09
CA ALA A 292 4.71 31.94 -4.50
C ALA A 292 4.79 31.09 -3.24
N TYR A 293 3.94 31.41 -2.27
CA TYR A 293 3.70 30.57 -1.10
C TYR A 293 2.51 29.65 -1.36
N LEU A 294 2.62 28.38 -0.98
CA LEU A 294 1.46 27.51 -0.86
C LEU A 294 0.94 27.63 0.57
N LEU A 295 -0.17 28.34 0.75
CA LEU A 295 -0.77 28.60 2.04
C LEU A 295 -2.05 27.80 2.25
N PRO A 296 -2.34 27.33 3.48
CA PRO A 296 -3.66 26.83 3.83
C PRO A 296 -4.75 27.82 3.41
N PHE A 297 -5.86 27.31 2.86
CA PHE A 297 -6.94 28.18 2.39
C PHE A 297 -7.51 29.01 3.55
N GLY A 298 -7.52 30.33 3.39
CA GLY A 298 -7.97 31.25 4.43
C GLY A 298 -6.82 31.90 5.23
N MET A 299 -5.57 31.54 4.95
CA MET A 299 -4.39 32.20 5.53
C MET A 299 -3.86 33.28 4.61
N TYR A 300 -3.27 34.31 5.20
CA TYR A 300 -2.54 35.35 4.46
C TYR A 300 -1.26 35.76 5.22
N PRO A 301 -0.16 36.02 4.50
CA PRO A 301 1.05 36.52 5.11
C PRO A 301 0.87 38.02 5.52
N TYR A 302 1.38 38.39 6.66
CA TYR A 302 1.47 39.78 7.08
C TYR A 302 2.83 40.10 7.73
N THR A 303 3.24 41.34 7.68
CA THR A 303 4.51 41.78 8.27
C THR A 303 4.27 42.33 9.67
N LEU A 304 4.96 41.77 10.65
CA LEU A 304 5.00 42.30 12.02
C LEU A 304 5.72 43.65 12.07
N PRO A 305 5.52 44.45 13.14
CA PRO A 305 6.17 45.77 13.28
C PRO A 305 7.71 45.75 13.31
N ASP A 306 8.33 44.61 13.52
CA ASP A 306 9.78 44.34 13.57
C ASP A 306 10.33 43.72 12.27
N ASP A 307 9.59 43.78 11.16
CA ASP A 307 9.91 43.21 9.87
C ASP A 307 9.93 41.65 9.83
N GLU A 308 9.50 40.98 10.89
CA GLU A 308 9.27 39.53 10.83
C GLU A 308 7.98 39.22 10.04
N LYS A 309 8.05 38.21 9.17
CA LYS A 309 6.89 37.73 8.42
C LYS A 309 6.17 36.68 9.25
N ALA A 310 4.88 36.86 9.43
CA ALA A 310 4.01 35.93 10.12
C ALA A 310 2.80 35.56 9.23
N ILE A 311 2.16 34.45 9.53
CA ILE A 311 0.95 34.00 8.85
C ILE A 311 -0.22 34.21 9.79
N ASN A 312 -1.25 34.93 9.33
CA ASN A 312 -2.46 35.14 10.12
C ASN A 312 -3.50 34.03 9.81
N PRO A 313 -3.92 33.27 10.82
CA PRO A 313 -4.91 32.20 10.65
C PRO A 313 -6.37 32.67 10.71
N ASP A 314 -6.69 33.93 10.44
CA ASP A 314 -8.06 34.44 10.52
C ASP A 314 -8.89 33.98 9.32
N THR A 315 -9.53 32.79 9.48
CA THR A 315 -10.37 32.15 8.47
C THR A 315 -11.63 32.92 8.10
N GLU A 316 -12.14 33.79 8.99
CA GLU A 316 -13.34 34.56 8.71
C GLU A 316 -13.10 35.71 7.73
N LYS A 317 -11.82 36.03 7.47
CA LYS A 317 -11.40 37.16 6.65
C LYS A 317 -10.58 36.79 5.41
N ALA A 318 -10.69 35.55 4.91
CA ALA A 318 -10.17 35.22 3.59
C ALA A 318 -10.88 36.11 2.56
N ALA A 319 -10.39 37.31 2.37
CA ALA A 319 -10.90 38.24 1.39
C ALA A 319 -10.14 37.99 0.08
N LEU A 320 -10.86 37.51 -0.91
CA LEU A 320 -10.41 37.59 -2.30
C LEU A 320 -10.43 39.08 -2.68
N THR A 321 -9.27 39.72 -2.74
CA THR A 321 -9.17 41.09 -3.23
C THR A 321 -9.16 41.07 -4.76
N TYR A 322 -10.12 41.76 -5.33
CA TYR A 322 -10.11 42.12 -6.73
C TYR A 322 -9.34 43.45 -6.84
N ASP A 323 -8.19 43.47 -7.49
CA ASP A 323 -7.52 44.72 -7.80
C ASP A 323 -7.99 45.27 -9.15
N GLU A 324 -7.71 46.59 -9.39
CA GLU A 324 -8.13 47.28 -10.61
C GLU A 324 -7.42 46.73 -11.88
N ASP A 325 -6.35 45.97 -11.73
CA ASP A 325 -5.58 45.33 -12.80
C ASP A 325 -6.08 43.92 -13.14
N GLY A 326 -7.10 43.41 -12.45
CA GLY A 326 -7.72 42.11 -12.69
C GLY A 326 -6.94 40.91 -12.15
N LEU A 327 -5.99 41.14 -11.27
CA LEU A 327 -5.28 40.08 -10.55
C LEU A 327 -6.20 39.53 -9.45
N PHE A 328 -6.59 38.29 -9.59
CA PHE A 328 -7.41 37.59 -8.60
C PHE A 328 -6.53 37.10 -7.44
N ALA A 329 -7.00 37.29 -6.23
CA ALA A 329 -6.35 36.76 -5.04
C ALA A 329 -6.42 35.21 -4.96
N LEU A 330 -7.28 34.58 -5.75
CA LEU A 330 -7.36 33.13 -5.88
C LEU A 330 -6.74 32.69 -7.20
N TYR A 331 -5.43 32.53 -7.24
CA TYR A 331 -4.71 32.12 -8.45
C TYR A 331 -4.82 30.61 -8.69
N GLN A 332 -4.56 29.82 -7.67
CA GLN A 332 -4.64 28.35 -7.76
C GLN A 332 -5.15 27.75 -6.45
N VAL A 333 -5.99 26.72 -6.57
CA VAL A 333 -6.46 25.92 -5.41
C VAL A 333 -5.93 24.51 -5.53
N TYR A 334 -5.31 24.04 -4.47
CA TYR A 334 -4.77 22.70 -4.35
C TYR A 334 -5.48 21.92 -3.27
N MET A 335 -5.57 20.61 -3.46
CA MET A 335 -6.17 19.67 -2.53
C MET A 335 -5.17 18.58 -2.14
N ASN A 336 -5.05 18.34 -0.84
CA ASN A 336 -4.29 17.23 -0.27
C ASN A 336 -5.25 16.15 0.21
N MET A 337 -5.12 14.95 -0.34
CA MET A 337 -5.95 13.81 0.04
C MET A 337 -5.11 12.71 0.68
N VAL A 338 -5.53 12.23 1.83
CA VAL A 338 -4.88 11.11 2.54
C VAL A 338 -5.13 9.78 1.81
N ARG A 339 -6.27 9.66 1.17
CA ARG A 339 -6.64 8.52 0.33
C ARG A 339 -7.22 8.98 -1.01
N GLY A 340 -7.10 8.13 -2.03
CA GLY A 340 -7.69 8.42 -3.35
C GLY A 340 -9.20 8.43 -3.34
N GLY A 341 -9.79 9.24 -4.21
CA GLY A 341 -11.22 9.33 -4.45
C GLY A 341 -11.60 8.83 -5.84
N LYS A 342 -12.72 8.13 -5.96
CA LYS A 342 -13.25 7.74 -7.27
C LYS A 342 -13.68 8.96 -8.08
N LYS A 343 -14.26 9.95 -7.40
CA LYS A 343 -14.70 11.22 -7.96
C LYS A 343 -14.53 12.33 -6.92
N VAL A 344 -14.09 13.49 -7.37
CA VAL A 344 -14.05 14.73 -6.60
C VAL A 344 -14.75 15.81 -7.43
N ASP A 345 -15.79 16.40 -6.88
CA ASP A 345 -16.47 17.55 -7.48
C ASP A 345 -15.99 18.80 -6.72
N PHE A 346 -15.46 19.76 -7.45
CA PHE A 346 -15.04 21.06 -6.93
C PHE A 346 -15.98 22.15 -7.45
N THR A 347 -16.55 22.93 -6.55
CA THR A 347 -17.51 23.96 -6.88
C THR A 347 -17.18 25.25 -6.13
N ILE A 348 -17.11 26.36 -6.85
CA ILE A 348 -17.06 27.70 -6.26
C ILE A 348 -18.43 28.33 -6.38
N THR A 349 -19.01 28.69 -5.26
CA THR A 349 -20.37 29.25 -5.20
C THR A 349 -20.38 30.61 -4.52
N ASN A 350 -21.04 31.58 -5.10
CA ASN A 350 -21.30 32.87 -4.42
C ASN A 350 -22.22 32.66 -3.22
N LYS A 351 -21.69 32.87 -2.00
CA LYS A 351 -22.40 32.63 -0.75
C LYS A 351 -23.68 33.48 -0.62
N MET A 352 -23.71 34.70 -1.20
CA MET A 352 -24.84 35.63 -1.08
C MET A 352 -25.94 35.32 -2.08
N THR A 353 -25.61 34.96 -3.31
CA THR A 353 -26.58 34.75 -4.39
C THR A 353 -26.90 33.26 -4.61
N GLY A 354 -26.08 32.36 -4.15
CA GLY A 354 -26.17 30.92 -4.44
C GLY A 354 -25.70 30.54 -5.86
N GLU A 355 -25.22 31.50 -6.63
CA GLU A 355 -24.76 31.29 -8.00
C GLU A 355 -23.46 30.47 -8.00
N VAL A 356 -23.42 29.41 -8.84
CA VAL A 356 -22.20 28.64 -9.10
C VAL A 356 -21.32 29.44 -10.06
N ILE A 357 -20.13 29.82 -9.59
CA ILE A 357 -19.14 30.59 -10.35
C ILE A 357 -18.27 29.65 -11.16
N HIS A 358 -17.88 28.50 -10.58
CA HIS A 358 -17.04 27.51 -11.20
C HIS A 358 -17.42 26.11 -10.72
N GLU A 359 -17.38 25.13 -11.61
CA GLU A 359 -17.61 23.72 -11.29
C GLU A 359 -16.68 22.86 -12.16
N GLU A 360 -15.99 21.94 -11.51
CA GLU A 360 -15.13 20.97 -12.18
C GLU A 360 -15.19 19.62 -11.46
N SER A 361 -15.06 18.54 -12.23
CA SER A 361 -15.09 17.16 -11.71
C SER A 361 -13.82 16.41 -12.10
N PHE A 362 -13.23 15.73 -11.13
CA PHE A 362 -12.04 14.91 -11.29
C PHE A 362 -12.39 13.45 -11.00
N GLU A 363 -12.01 12.54 -11.90
CA GLU A 363 -12.22 11.10 -11.69
C GLU A 363 -10.90 10.39 -11.36
N ASN A 364 -11.00 9.32 -10.54
CA ASN A 364 -9.87 8.48 -10.14
C ASN A 364 -8.70 9.29 -9.54
N VAL A 365 -9.06 10.26 -8.69
CA VAL A 365 -8.09 11.14 -8.03
C VAL A 365 -7.22 10.32 -7.09
N ARG A 366 -5.92 10.38 -7.28
CA ARG A 366 -4.95 9.68 -6.43
C ARG A 366 -4.75 10.43 -5.13
N LYS A 367 -4.33 9.71 -4.07
CA LYS A 367 -3.86 10.40 -2.86
C LYS A 367 -2.73 11.35 -3.24
N ALA A 368 -2.75 12.53 -2.67
CA ALA A 368 -1.66 13.48 -2.79
C ALA A 368 -0.48 12.98 -1.96
N GLY A 369 0.69 12.81 -2.57
CA GLY A 369 1.93 12.62 -1.82
C GLY A 369 2.38 13.94 -1.21
N LEU A 370 3.26 13.86 -0.20
CA LEU A 370 3.96 15.02 0.34
C LEU A 370 4.63 15.80 -0.81
N GLY A 371 4.30 17.07 -0.98
CA GLY A 371 4.86 17.95 -2.01
C GLY A 371 4.27 17.83 -3.41
N SER A 372 3.16 17.09 -3.59
CA SER A 372 2.49 16.99 -4.89
C SER A 372 0.97 17.02 -4.74
N PRO A 373 0.38 18.12 -4.26
CA PRO A 373 -1.06 18.27 -4.12
C PRO A 373 -1.76 18.25 -5.47
N THR A 374 -3.05 17.87 -5.48
CA THR A 374 -3.88 17.91 -6.68
C THR A 374 -4.34 19.33 -6.94
N LEU A 375 -4.03 19.88 -8.11
CA LEU A 375 -4.55 21.18 -8.55
C LEU A 375 -6.04 21.04 -8.89
N LEU A 376 -6.90 21.81 -8.20
CA LEU A 376 -8.36 21.84 -8.41
C LEU A 376 -8.81 23.02 -9.27
N TYR A 377 -8.11 24.14 -9.20
CA TYR A 377 -8.46 25.38 -9.90
C TYR A 377 -7.19 26.09 -10.36
N ASN A 378 -7.22 26.57 -11.57
CA ASN A 378 -6.17 27.39 -12.16
C ASN A 378 -6.88 28.61 -12.78
N GLY A 379 -6.85 29.72 -12.05
CA GLY A 379 -7.57 30.96 -12.33
C GLY A 379 -7.40 31.55 -13.69
#